data_695e6a14c9c992b6061a6b0c592a430c
#
_entry.id   695e6a14c9c992b6061a6b0c592a430c
#
_cell.length_a   1.000
_cell.length_b   1.000
_cell.length_c   1.000
_cell.angle_alpha   90.00
_cell.angle_beta   90.00
_cell.angle_gamma   90.00
#
_symmetry.space_group_name_H-M   'P 1'
#
loop_
_entity.id
_entity.type
_entity.pdbx_description
1 polymer ?
#
loop_
_entity_poly.entity_id
_entity_poly.type
_entity_poly.pdbx_seq_one_letter_code
_entity_poly.pdbx_strand_id
1 'polypeptide(L)'
;MTRIFLAIVGLIYLALAIWCTLAPGKTSKAVGFELRPGAGDSEFLTVYGGLEFALGLLLLWPLVRPEETAWPLFICLVVHACLVAFRTAGFVMFEGIPSFTIRLAVSEWVIFLISAWLYFSSRGQ
;
A
#
# COMPACT_ATOMS: atom_id res chain seq x y z
N MET A 1 18.14 -7.90 5.51
CA MET A 1 16.79 -7.88 6.11
C MET A 1 15.90 -6.86 5.38
N THR A 2 16.30 -5.60 5.23
CA THR A 2 15.53 -4.53 4.54
C THR A 2 15.09 -4.89 3.12
N ARG A 3 15.98 -5.47 2.28
CA ARG A 3 15.63 -5.89 0.91
C ARG A 3 14.51 -6.92 0.86
N ILE A 4 14.54 -7.91 1.76
CA ILE A 4 13.50 -8.95 1.82
C ILE A 4 12.16 -8.34 2.23
N PHE A 5 12.16 -7.46 3.22
CA PHE A 5 10.98 -6.72 3.64
C PHE A 5 10.37 -5.91 2.48
N LEU A 6 11.20 -5.09 1.82
CA LEU A 6 10.75 -4.28 0.68
C LEU A 6 10.23 -5.14 -0.48
N ALA A 7 10.88 -6.28 -0.75
CA ALA A 7 10.42 -7.21 -1.78
C ALA A 7 9.05 -7.81 -1.45
N ILE A 8 8.82 -8.20 -0.19
CA ILE A 8 7.52 -8.72 0.26
C ILE A 8 6.43 -7.64 0.10
N VAL A 9 6.68 -6.42 0.59
CA VAL A 9 5.70 -5.33 0.49
C VAL A 9 5.45 -4.97 -0.97
N GLY A 10 6.50 -4.88 -1.80
CA GLY A 10 6.37 -4.59 -3.23
C GLY A 10 5.55 -5.64 -3.98
N LEU A 11 5.74 -6.94 -3.67
CA LEU A 11 4.94 -8.02 -4.25
C LEU A 11 3.46 -7.95 -3.80
N ILE A 12 3.19 -7.56 -2.56
CA ILE A 12 1.83 -7.33 -2.08
C ILE A 12 1.15 -6.21 -2.89
N TYR A 13 1.84 -5.08 -3.10
CA TYR A 13 1.30 -3.98 -3.92
C TYR A 13 1.06 -4.39 -5.37
N LEU A 14 1.97 -5.16 -5.99
CA LEU A 14 1.76 -5.68 -7.34
C LEU A 14 0.54 -6.62 -7.39
N ALA A 15 0.40 -7.52 -6.41
CA ALA A 15 -0.73 -8.44 -6.35
C ALA A 15 -2.07 -7.69 -6.18
N LEU A 16 -2.11 -6.65 -5.33
CA LEU A 16 -3.28 -5.79 -5.17
C LEU A 16 -3.60 -5.02 -6.44
N ALA A 17 -2.61 -4.42 -7.09
CA ALA A 17 -2.77 -3.70 -8.35
C ALA A 17 -3.33 -4.60 -9.46
N ILE A 18 -2.79 -5.81 -9.60
CA ILE A 18 -3.27 -6.80 -10.56
C ILE A 18 -4.72 -7.19 -10.24
N TRP A 19 -5.04 -7.46 -8.97
CA TRP A 19 -6.39 -7.82 -8.56
C TRP A 19 -7.39 -6.69 -8.79
N CYS A 20 -7.04 -5.45 -8.45
CA CYS A 20 -7.87 -4.27 -8.71
C CYS A 20 -8.09 -4.04 -10.22
N THR A 21 -7.08 -4.34 -11.04
CA THR A 21 -7.16 -4.22 -12.51
C THR A 21 -8.05 -5.29 -13.13
N LEU A 22 -7.92 -6.55 -12.68
CA LEU A 22 -8.63 -7.68 -13.28
C LEU A 22 -10.08 -7.83 -12.77
N ALA A 23 -10.36 -7.35 -11.56
CA ALA A 23 -11.67 -7.49 -10.92
C ALA A 23 -12.12 -6.20 -10.20
N PRO A 24 -12.19 -5.04 -10.89
CA PRO A 24 -12.46 -3.75 -10.25
C PRO A 24 -13.79 -3.72 -9.50
N GLY A 25 -14.84 -4.34 -10.03
CA GLY A 25 -16.14 -4.41 -9.37
C GLY A 25 -16.17 -5.24 -8.08
N LYS A 26 -15.27 -6.23 -7.93
CA LYS A 26 -15.16 -7.02 -6.68
C LYS A 26 -14.32 -6.29 -5.65
N THR A 27 -13.17 -5.77 -6.07
CA THR A 27 -12.21 -5.09 -5.20
C THR A 27 -12.77 -3.77 -4.67
N SER A 28 -13.46 -2.98 -5.51
CA SER A 28 -14.11 -1.75 -5.07
C SER A 28 -15.18 -2.00 -4.00
N LYS A 29 -16.04 -3.01 -4.21
CA LYS A 29 -17.06 -3.38 -3.22
C LYS A 29 -16.46 -3.88 -1.90
N ALA A 30 -15.33 -4.56 -1.93
CA ALA A 30 -14.66 -5.05 -0.73
C ALA A 30 -14.23 -3.91 0.20
N VAL A 31 -13.90 -2.74 -0.36
CA VAL A 31 -13.55 -1.52 0.40
C VAL A 31 -14.70 -0.51 0.51
N GLY A 32 -15.91 -0.88 0.08
CA GLY A 32 -17.11 -0.06 0.24
C GLY A 32 -17.39 0.94 -0.87
N PHE A 33 -16.76 0.79 -2.05
CA PHE A 33 -17.06 1.64 -3.21
C PHE A 33 -18.10 1.01 -4.12
N GLU A 34 -19.03 1.84 -4.57
CA GLU A 34 -19.88 1.56 -5.72
C GLU A 34 -19.38 2.39 -6.90
N LEU A 35 -18.80 1.71 -7.90
CA LEU A 35 -18.24 2.40 -9.06
C LEU A 35 -19.35 2.82 -10.02
N ARG A 36 -19.34 4.09 -10.42
CA ARG A 36 -20.15 4.56 -11.52
C ARG A 36 -19.58 4.00 -12.83
N PRO A 37 -20.37 3.30 -13.65
CA PRO A 37 -19.89 2.72 -14.90
C PRO A 37 -19.17 3.73 -15.78
N GLY A 38 -18.04 3.34 -16.33
CA GLY A 38 -17.17 4.17 -17.17
C GLY A 38 -16.26 5.10 -16.35
N ALA A 39 -16.81 6.17 -15.81
CA ALA A 39 -16.02 7.17 -15.08
C ALA A 39 -15.42 6.62 -13.79
N GLY A 40 -16.22 5.94 -12.96
CA GLY A 40 -15.74 5.34 -11.71
C GLY A 40 -14.77 4.19 -11.95
N ASP A 41 -15.03 3.37 -12.96
CA ASP A 41 -14.13 2.28 -13.35
C ASP A 41 -12.75 2.81 -13.78
N SER A 42 -12.73 3.89 -14.58
CA SER A 42 -11.51 4.54 -15.05
C SER A 42 -10.68 5.10 -13.90
N GLU A 43 -11.30 5.84 -12.98
CA GLU A 43 -10.59 6.40 -11.82
C GLU A 43 -10.08 5.29 -10.88
N PHE A 44 -10.89 4.28 -10.63
CA PHE A 44 -10.48 3.14 -9.79
C PHE A 44 -9.29 2.41 -10.39
N LEU A 45 -9.31 2.13 -11.70
CA LEU A 45 -8.20 1.50 -12.41
C LEU A 45 -6.92 2.34 -12.34
N THR A 46 -7.03 3.65 -12.49
CA THR A 46 -5.88 4.56 -12.45
C THR A 46 -5.24 4.59 -11.08
N VAL A 47 -6.04 4.73 -10.02
CA VAL A 47 -5.52 4.87 -8.65
C VAL A 47 -5.15 3.51 -8.06
N TYR A 48 -6.07 2.55 -8.05
CA TYR A 48 -5.84 1.24 -7.41
C TYR A 48 -5.13 0.22 -8.30
N GLY A 49 -5.14 0.44 -9.61
CA GLY A 49 -4.28 -0.29 -10.54
C GLY A 49 -2.93 0.39 -10.71
N GLY A 50 -2.93 1.58 -11.33
CA GLY A 50 -1.72 2.27 -11.77
C GLY A 50 -0.83 2.73 -10.63
N LEU A 51 -1.36 3.45 -9.64
CA LEU A 51 -0.55 3.97 -8.53
C LEU A 51 -0.02 2.84 -7.63
N GLU A 52 -0.83 1.84 -7.31
CA GLU A 52 -0.36 0.68 -6.52
C GLU A 52 0.68 -0.13 -7.27
N PHE A 53 0.54 -0.29 -8.60
CA PHE A 53 1.55 -0.93 -9.43
C PHE A 53 2.88 -0.17 -9.39
N ALA A 54 2.84 1.15 -9.51
CA ALA A 54 4.04 2.00 -9.43
C ALA A 54 4.73 1.88 -8.06
N LEU A 55 3.96 1.89 -6.96
CA LEU A 55 4.50 1.66 -5.61
C LEU A 55 5.16 0.29 -5.50
N GLY A 56 4.54 -0.75 -6.05
CA GLY A 56 5.13 -2.09 -6.10
C GLY A 56 6.48 -2.11 -6.79
N LEU A 57 6.61 -1.47 -7.97
CA LEU A 57 7.87 -1.37 -8.69
C LEU A 57 8.94 -0.60 -7.92
N LEU A 58 8.59 0.53 -7.30
CA LEU A 58 9.52 1.32 -6.49
C LEU A 58 10.06 0.53 -5.29
N LEU A 59 9.22 -0.25 -4.63
CA LEU A 59 9.62 -1.08 -3.49
C LEU A 59 10.42 -2.32 -3.91
N LEU A 60 10.24 -2.80 -5.14
CA LEU A 60 11.02 -3.91 -5.70
C LEU A 60 12.37 -3.46 -6.28
N TRP A 61 12.63 -2.15 -6.38
CA TRP A 61 13.88 -1.60 -6.93
C TRP A 61 15.16 -2.23 -6.35
N PRO A 62 15.26 -2.51 -5.03
CA PRO A 62 16.45 -3.14 -4.44
C PRO A 62 16.73 -4.58 -4.90
N LEU A 63 15.83 -5.21 -5.65
CA LEU A 63 16.11 -6.49 -6.30
C LEU A 63 17.02 -6.31 -7.52
N VAL A 64 16.92 -5.16 -8.21
CA VAL A 64 17.75 -4.80 -9.37
C VAL A 64 18.99 -4.03 -8.93
N ARG A 65 18.85 -3.16 -7.92
CA ARG A 65 19.92 -2.31 -7.36
C ARG A 65 20.05 -2.56 -5.86
N PRO A 66 20.80 -3.59 -5.45
CA PRO A 66 20.88 -4.01 -4.05
C PRO A 66 21.44 -2.97 -3.09
N GLU A 67 22.24 -2.05 -3.57
CA GLU A 67 22.83 -0.94 -2.82
C GLU A 67 21.84 0.18 -2.52
N GLU A 68 20.76 0.30 -3.30
CA GLU A 68 19.80 1.37 -3.22
C GLU A 68 18.57 0.99 -2.37
N THR A 69 18.78 0.70 -1.09
CA THR A 69 17.68 0.33 -0.18
C THR A 69 17.11 1.51 0.61
N ALA A 70 17.88 2.57 0.76
CA ALA A 70 17.54 3.69 1.67
C ALA A 70 16.30 4.47 1.18
N TRP A 71 16.26 4.83 -0.09
CA TRP A 71 15.15 5.61 -0.63
C TRP A 71 13.84 4.79 -0.79
N PRO A 72 13.84 3.50 -1.22
CA PRO A 72 12.62 2.71 -1.22
C PRO A 72 12.07 2.48 0.19
N LEU A 73 12.95 2.30 1.19
CA LEU A 73 12.56 2.19 2.57
C LEU A 73 11.92 3.50 3.09
N PHE A 74 12.47 4.64 2.72
CA PHE A 74 11.89 5.94 3.05
C PHE A 74 10.53 6.14 2.40
N ILE A 75 10.36 5.79 1.13
CA ILE A 75 9.07 5.81 0.44
C ILE A 75 8.06 4.89 1.16
N CYS A 76 8.46 3.65 1.48
CA CYS A 76 7.62 2.72 2.21
C CYS A 76 7.15 3.31 3.55
N LEU A 77 8.05 3.92 4.32
CA LEU A 77 7.75 4.56 5.60
C LEU A 77 6.75 5.71 5.43
N VAL A 78 7.00 6.63 4.50
CA VAL A 78 6.16 7.82 4.31
C VAL A 78 4.76 7.43 3.82
N VAL A 79 4.68 6.54 2.84
CA VAL A 79 3.40 6.06 2.31
C VAL A 79 2.56 5.41 3.42
N HIS A 80 3.15 4.50 4.20
CA HIS A 80 2.40 3.82 5.25
C HIS A 80 2.10 4.72 6.46
N ALA A 81 2.95 5.70 6.78
CA ALA A 81 2.63 6.71 7.77
C ALA A 81 1.38 7.52 7.38
N CYS A 82 1.30 7.93 6.10
CA CYS A 82 0.13 8.63 5.58
C CYS A 82 -1.11 7.73 5.55
N LEU A 83 -0.98 6.48 5.05
CA LEU A 83 -2.10 5.53 5.02
C LEU A 83 -2.68 5.29 6.41
N VAL A 84 -1.82 5.02 7.39
CA VAL A 84 -2.23 4.80 8.78
C VAL A 84 -2.90 6.05 9.37
N ALA A 85 -2.34 7.24 9.15
CA ALA A 85 -2.91 8.50 9.67
C ALA A 85 -4.30 8.76 9.08
N PHE A 86 -4.45 8.71 7.75
CA PHE A 86 -5.72 9.00 7.09
C PHE A 86 -6.77 7.90 7.34
N ARG A 87 -6.37 6.64 7.40
CA ARG A 87 -7.28 5.55 7.72
C ARG A 87 -7.77 5.62 9.16
N THR A 88 -6.90 5.94 10.12
CA THR A 88 -7.29 6.14 11.52
C THR A 88 -8.26 7.32 11.65
N ALA A 89 -7.98 8.43 10.97
CA ALA A 89 -8.91 9.56 10.90
C ALA A 89 -10.27 9.13 10.31
N GLY A 90 -10.26 8.34 9.22
CA GLY A 90 -11.48 7.80 8.62
C GLY A 90 -12.29 6.92 9.58
N PHE A 91 -11.64 6.11 10.41
CA PHE A 91 -12.32 5.27 11.41
C PHE A 91 -12.95 6.10 12.54
N VAL A 92 -12.40 7.26 12.84
CA VAL A 92 -12.97 8.20 13.83
C VAL A 92 -14.14 8.99 13.25
N MET A 93 -14.07 9.34 11.96
CA MET A 93 -15.03 10.25 11.31
C MET A 93 -16.24 9.53 10.72
N PHE A 94 -16.12 8.26 10.35
CA PHE A 94 -17.12 7.53 9.59
C PHE A 94 -17.50 6.20 10.23
N GLU A 95 -18.77 5.80 10.08
CA GLU A 95 -19.31 4.52 10.54
C GLU A 95 -19.51 3.54 9.37
N GLY A 96 -19.82 2.28 9.66
CA GLY A 96 -20.16 1.28 8.66
C GLY A 96 -18.98 0.78 7.83
N ILE A 97 -17.77 0.80 8.40
CA ILE A 97 -16.54 0.42 7.70
C ILE A 97 -16.50 -1.10 7.47
N PRO A 98 -16.26 -1.57 6.23
CA PRO A 98 -16.19 -2.99 5.91
C PRO A 98 -15.06 -3.71 6.67
N SER A 99 -15.29 -4.98 7.03
CA SER A 99 -14.29 -5.81 7.73
C SER A 99 -13.00 -5.98 6.92
N PHE A 100 -13.09 -5.96 5.60
CA PHE A 100 -11.92 -6.02 4.73
C PHE A 100 -11.02 -4.78 4.91
N THR A 101 -11.61 -3.59 5.02
CA THR A 101 -10.89 -2.33 5.29
C THR A 101 -10.18 -2.36 6.65
N ILE A 102 -10.77 -3.02 7.66
CA ILE A 102 -10.11 -3.19 8.96
C ILE A 102 -8.88 -4.10 8.84
N ARG A 103 -8.96 -5.17 8.03
CA ARG A 103 -7.80 -6.05 7.76
C ARG A 103 -6.68 -5.30 7.03
N LEU A 104 -7.04 -4.45 6.06
CA LEU A 104 -6.06 -3.57 5.40
C LEU A 104 -5.38 -2.65 6.42
N ALA A 105 -6.15 -2.02 7.31
CA ALA A 105 -5.60 -1.17 8.36
C ALA A 105 -4.55 -1.89 9.23
N VAL A 106 -4.82 -3.13 9.64
CA VAL A 106 -3.87 -3.93 10.41
C VAL A 106 -2.58 -4.17 9.63
N SER A 107 -2.68 -4.55 8.35
CA SER A 107 -1.49 -4.77 7.51
C SER A 107 -0.70 -3.47 7.29
N GLU A 108 -1.35 -2.34 7.09
CA GLU A 108 -0.73 -1.02 6.95
C GLU A 108 0.03 -0.62 8.22
N TRP A 109 -0.54 -0.85 9.40
CA TRP A 109 0.12 -0.60 10.67
C TRP A 109 1.37 -1.50 10.85
N VAL A 110 1.28 -2.79 10.52
CA VAL A 110 2.42 -3.70 10.60
C VAL A 110 3.55 -3.24 9.69
N ILE A 111 3.24 -2.90 8.43
CA ILE A 111 4.25 -2.42 7.47
C ILE A 111 4.85 -1.09 7.95
N PHE A 112 4.03 -0.17 8.46
CA PHE A 112 4.49 1.10 9.02
C PHE A 112 5.50 0.88 10.15
N LEU A 113 5.16 0.07 11.15
CA LEU A 113 6.02 -0.16 12.31
C LEU A 113 7.34 -0.83 11.92
N ILE A 114 7.30 -1.82 11.00
CA ILE A 114 8.52 -2.48 10.53
C ILE A 114 9.38 -1.51 9.71
N SER A 115 8.78 -0.73 8.81
CA SER A 115 9.53 0.26 8.01
C SER A 115 10.14 1.35 8.88
N ALA A 116 9.44 1.84 9.90
CA ALA A 116 9.96 2.79 10.87
C ALA A 116 11.14 2.21 11.65
N TRP A 117 11.00 1.00 12.19
CA TRP A 117 12.08 0.34 12.90
C TRP A 117 13.32 0.14 12.01
N LEU A 118 13.17 -0.35 10.79
CA LEU A 118 14.27 -0.55 9.86
C LEU A 118 14.95 0.78 9.49
N TYR A 119 14.16 1.83 9.26
CA TYR A 119 14.67 3.14 8.85
C TYR A 119 15.49 3.81 9.96
N PHE A 120 14.98 3.83 11.20
CA PHE A 120 15.68 4.45 12.31
C PHE A 120 16.87 3.62 12.80
N SER A 121 16.77 2.28 12.76
CA SER A 121 17.90 1.39 13.09
C SER A 121 19.07 1.53 12.10
N SER A 122 18.81 1.80 10.84
CA SER A 122 19.86 1.98 9.82
C SER A 122 20.58 3.32 9.93
N ARG A 123 20.02 4.30 10.62
CA ARG A 123 20.62 5.63 10.85
C ARG A 123 21.40 5.74 12.15
N GLY A 124 21.24 4.79 13.06
CA GLY A 124 21.94 4.75 14.34
C GLY A 124 23.30 4.05 14.32
N GLN A 125 23.74 3.58 13.14
CA GLN A 125 25.05 2.97 12.89
C GLN A 125 25.91 3.93 12.06
#